data_1b9f5c1f1bf8df9b09f73fb11913599e
#
_entry.id   1b9f5c1f1bf8df9b09f73fb11913599e
#
_cell.length_a   1.000
_cell.length_b   1.000
_cell.length_c   1.000
_cell.angle_alpha   90.00
_cell.angle_beta   90.00
_cell.angle_gamma   90.00
#
_symmetry.space_group_name_H-M   'P 1'
#
loop_
_entity.id
_entity.type
_entity.pdbx_description
1 polymer ?
#
loop_
_entity_poly.entity_id
_entity_poly.type
_entity_poly.pdbx_seq_one_letter_code
_entity_poly.pdbx_strand_id
1 'polypeptide(L)'
;MNRIYKVIWSRVKNSYVVVSEIAGTAKKSGGVRVSKNALAAALTAFLLTSSVAGAVDNVIVGNTEAPNAVTDTTDSTVVGIDNEVSKEKDDVIVGKKNTIKDSEDVRVVGKGNTVTNSDRQNVFGDNNSITNRDAGTVSGYHGIARNGTSDLVIGMGNKIEGNDTYMTGHESLTVIGNNNETVNPTSGIVIGDNQTFGTIKESVIIGSMTPEEKASGKREQGGGSVVVGYNAQSGRGLNVAVGHSALALGHEGTVTGHNSVIEGNDNSFPNIWSSIYGVNNKITSNGNTSNGIAGSIIGTWNKLDNADNSMIFGSGNILSHATVDMSSGLEGTFGQGAMTELLFRSGYQEGYSDQAAKVMGDFANTSGSVLIAGNGNRSDYARRSQIVGTGNVLNGTANGTSANNTMAGFQNTGTNVNRVAVVGTGNKISDGTSDVVIGDYHEMSGGTNNVILGAMATKEDVVSKTYTPSLGNSSGTPGGYTGRPIPYNVRATVPTKTHTANISNAVMPVSYTHLRAH
;
A
#
# COMPACT_ATOMS: atom_id res chain seq x y z
N MET A 1 -2.52 -18.30 46.62
CA MET A 1 -1.85 -18.22 45.30
C MET A 1 -2.05 -19.56 44.61
N ASN A 2 -2.89 -19.61 43.61
CA ASN A 2 -3.09 -20.81 42.78
C ASN A 2 -1.88 -21.03 41.89
N ARG A 3 -1.25 -22.19 42.00
CA ARG A 3 -0.17 -22.60 41.12
C ARG A 3 -0.81 -23.11 39.81
N ILE A 4 -0.58 -22.42 38.74
CA ILE A 4 -1.17 -22.70 37.41
C ILE A 4 -0.32 -23.70 36.57
N TYR A 5 0.69 -24.35 37.21
CA TYR A 5 1.67 -25.16 36.50
C TYR A 5 1.83 -26.54 37.14
N LYS A 6 1.96 -27.55 36.26
CA LYS A 6 2.29 -28.92 36.62
C LYS A 6 3.64 -29.30 36.01
N VAL A 7 4.46 -29.94 36.77
CA VAL A 7 5.76 -30.46 36.31
C VAL A 7 5.57 -31.93 35.92
N ILE A 8 5.91 -32.26 34.68
CA ILE A 8 5.85 -33.62 34.18
C ILE A 8 7.20 -34.05 33.59
N TRP A 9 7.50 -35.35 33.67
CA TRP A 9 8.68 -35.91 33.04
C TRP A 9 8.47 -36.12 31.54
N SER A 10 9.26 -35.46 30.70
CA SER A 10 9.23 -35.65 29.25
C SER A 10 10.25 -36.72 28.84
N ARG A 11 9.76 -37.85 28.37
CA ARG A 11 10.62 -38.94 27.87
C ARG A 11 11.37 -38.52 26.59
N VAL A 12 10.83 -37.59 25.83
CA VAL A 12 11.44 -37.12 24.57
C VAL A 12 12.63 -36.21 24.83
N LYS A 13 12.53 -35.37 25.89
CA LYS A 13 13.60 -34.44 26.29
C LYS A 13 14.48 -34.98 27.42
N ASN A 14 14.14 -36.14 27.97
CA ASN A 14 14.79 -36.75 29.10
C ASN A 14 15.01 -35.78 30.28
N SER A 15 14.01 -34.94 30.55
CA SER A 15 14.04 -33.89 31.58
C SER A 15 12.64 -33.53 32.07
N TYR A 16 12.55 -32.90 33.24
CA TYR A 16 11.29 -32.35 33.75
C TYR A 16 10.93 -31.07 32.97
N VAL A 17 9.68 -30.98 32.52
CA VAL A 17 9.12 -29.80 31.84
C VAL A 17 7.90 -29.29 32.61
N VAL A 18 7.77 -27.98 32.66
CA VAL A 18 6.61 -27.29 33.27
C VAL A 18 5.54 -27.15 32.21
N VAL A 19 4.34 -27.66 32.50
CA VAL A 19 3.18 -27.54 31.60
C VAL A 19 2.04 -26.84 32.31
N SER A 20 1.19 -26.17 31.57
CA SER A 20 -0.02 -25.53 32.11
C SER A 20 -1.00 -26.61 32.62
N GLU A 21 -1.63 -26.38 33.77
CA GLU A 21 -2.70 -27.25 34.27
C GLU A 21 -3.94 -27.31 33.37
N ILE A 22 -4.04 -26.35 32.43
CA ILE A 22 -5.11 -26.31 31.40
C ILE A 22 -4.89 -27.33 30.29
N ALA A 23 -3.71 -27.94 30.19
CA ALA A 23 -3.49 -29.10 29.35
C ALA A 23 -4.20 -30.34 29.97
N GLY A 24 -5.51 -30.28 30.00
CA GLY A 24 -6.37 -31.37 30.43
C GLY A 24 -6.13 -32.60 29.54
N THR A 25 -6.04 -33.75 30.16
CA THR A 25 -6.15 -35.05 29.51
C THR A 25 -7.27 -34.97 28.45
N ALA A 26 -6.92 -35.09 27.18
CA ALA A 26 -7.90 -35.23 26.11
C ALA A 26 -8.84 -36.36 26.53
N LYS A 27 -10.08 -36.01 26.87
CA LYS A 27 -11.15 -36.98 26.99
C LYS A 27 -11.23 -37.65 25.62
N LYS A 28 -11.13 -38.99 25.58
CA LYS A 28 -11.47 -39.77 24.40
C LYS A 28 -12.86 -39.33 23.93
N SER A 29 -12.94 -38.40 23.02
CA SER A 29 -14.14 -38.19 22.22
C SER A 29 -14.35 -39.44 21.39
N GLY A 30 -15.59 -39.90 21.34
CA GLY A 30 -16.01 -41.16 20.75
C GLY A 30 -15.36 -41.41 19.42
N GLY A 31 -14.74 -42.54 19.29
CA GLY A 31 -13.97 -42.92 18.13
C GLY A 31 -14.81 -42.86 16.86
N VAL A 32 -14.35 -42.06 15.92
CA VAL A 32 -14.63 -42.35 14.50
C VAL A 32 -14.10 -43.77 14.26
N ARG A 33 -15.00 -44.71 14.06
CA ARG A 33 -14.63 -46.06 13.61
C ARG A 33 -14.11 -45.93 12.17
N VAL A 34 -12.85 -45.61 12.05
CA VAL A 34 -12.12 -45.87 10.81
C VAL A 34 -12.18 -47.36 10.65
N SER A 35 -12.81 -47.87 9.59
CA SER A 35 -12.90 -49.29 9.33
C SER A 35 -11.47 -49.83 9.30
N LYS A 36 -11.25 -50.99 9.93
CA LYS A 36 -9.92 -51.62 9.98
C LYS A 36 -9.30 -51.76 8.59
N ASN A 37 -10.12 -51.78 7.56
CA ASN A 37 -9.72 -51.88 6.15
C ASN A 37 -9.14 -50.57 5.59
N ALA A 38 -9.61 -49.41 6.03
CA ALA A 38 -9.05 -48.10 5.59
C ALA A 38 -7.69 -47.81 6.25
N LEU A 39 -7.52 -48.23 7.52
CA LEU A 39 -6.24 -48.09 8.21
C LEU A 39 -5.19 -49.10 7.68
N ALA A 40 -5.61 -50.30 7.33
CA ALA A 40 -4.75 -51.29 6.70
C ALA A 40 -4.30 -50.83 5.30
N ALA A 41 -5.19 -50.27 4.48
CA ALA A 41 -4.85 -49.75 3.16
C ALA A 41 -3.88 -48.56 3.21
N ALA A 42 -4.08 -47.62 4.14
CA ALA A 42 -3.16 -46.48 4.33
C ALA A 42 -1.78 -46.94 4.86
N LEU A 43 -1.75 -47.92 5.77
CA LEU A 43 -0.50 -48.49 6.29
C LEU A 43 0.23 -49.34 5.24
N THR A 44 -0.52 -50.03 4.38
CA THR A 44 0.06 -50.83 3.29
C THR A 44 0.66 -49.93 2.21
N ALA A 45 0.02 -48.82 1.86
CA ALA A 45 0.56 -47.85 0.93
C ALA A 45 1.84 -47.17 1.48
N PHE A 46 1.91 -46.91 2.79
CA PHE A 46 3.10 -46.31 3.43
C PHE A 46 4.26 -47.32 3.57
N LEU A 47 3.97 -48.62 3.73
CA LEU A 47 4.99 -49.67 3.88
C LEU A 47 5.55 -50.16 2.54
N LEU A 48 4.85 -49.96 1.43
CA LEU A 48 5.30 -50.37 0.10
C LEU A 48 6.22 -49.33 -0.58
N THR A 49 6.38 -48.13 -0.02
CA THR A 49 7.28 -47.10 -0.55
C THR A 49 8.72 -47.21 -0.04
N SER A 50 9.03 -48.19 0.82
CA SER A 50 10.39 -48.44 1.29
C SER A 50 10.96 -49.72 0.66
N SER A 51 11.79 -49.52 -0.36
CA SER A 51 12.79 -50.45 -0.91
C SER A 51 12.27 -51.76 -1.54
N VAL A 52 11.91 -51.71 -2.83
CA VAL A 52 12.21 -52.82 -3.74
C VAL A 52 12.82 -52.25 -5.02
N ALA A 53 14.11 -52.40 -5.18
CA ALA A 53 14.79 -52.17 -6.45
C ALA A 53 14.46 -53.35 -7.37
N GLY A 54 13.46 -53.18 -8.23
CA GLY A 54 13.04 -54.10 -9.24
C GLY A 54 11.81 -53.52 -9.91
N ALA A 55 11.71 -53.59 -11.23
CA ALA A 55 10.56 -53.10 -11.98
C ALA A 55 9.26 -53.55 -11.30
N VAL A 56 8.57 -52.63 -10.65
CA VAL A 56 7.32 -52.90 -9.95
C VAL A 56 6.20 -52.58 -10.92
N ASP A 57 5.48 -53.59 -11.34
CA ASP A 57 4.21 -53.41 -12.04
C ASP A 57 3.27 -52.56 -11.20
N ASN A 58 2.37 -51.82 -11.83
CA ASN A 58 1.40 -50.95 -11.17
C ASN A 58 0.69 -51.63 -9.99
N VAL A 59 0.59 -50.92 -8.86
CA VAL A 59 -0.17 -51.37 -7.70
C VAL A 59 -1.56 -50.74 -7.74
N ILE A 60 -2.58 -51.51 -8.10
CA ILE A 60 -3.96 -51.03 -8.21
C ILE A 60 -4.82 -51.68 -7.13
N VAL A 61 -5.37 -50.88 -6.22
CA VAL A 61 -6.28 -51.31 -5.17
C VAL A 61 -7.60 -50.56 -5.31
N GLY A 62 -8.66 -51.29 -5.64
CA GLY A 62 -9.97 -50.66 -5.88
C GLY A 62 -11.15 -51.56 -5.47
N ASN A 63 -12.36 -51.11 -5.71
CA ASN A 63 -13.60 -51.84 -5.53
C ASN A 63 -14.04 -52.43 -6.87
N THR A 64 -14.58 -53.65 -6.85
CA THR A 64 -15.11 -54.31 -8.05
C THR A 64 -16.34 -53.64 -8.66
N GLU A 65 -17.10 -52.87 -7.88
CA GLU A 65 -18.29 -52.16 -8.38
C GLU A 65 -17.96 -50.80 -9.05
N ALA A 66 -16.82 -50.22 -8.71
CA ALA A 66 -16.32 -48.95 -9.31
C ALA A 66 -14.78 -49.05 -9.42
N PRO A 67 -14.27 -49.80 -10.39
CA PRO A 67 -12.84 -50.04 -10.53
C PRO A 67 -12.11 -48.80 -10.96
N ASN A 68 -10.83 -48.71 -10.59
CA ASN A 68 -9.93 -47.69 -11.15
C ASN A 68 -9.64 -48.06 -12.62
N ALA A 69 -9.72 -47.07 -13.51
CA ALA A 69 -9.32 -47.21 -14.91
C ALA A 69 -7.85 -46.76 -15.04
N VAL A 70 -6.95 -47.72 -15.24
CA VAL A 70 -5.51 -47.47 -15.34
C VAL A 70 -5.01 -48.00 -16.68
N THR A 71 -4.50 -47.12 -17.52
CA THR A 71 -4.06 -47.46 -18.90
C THR A 71 -2.74 -46.80 -19.25
N ASP A 72 -1.87 -47.54 -19.91
CA ASP A 72 -0.56 -47.05 -20.39
C ASP A 72 0.31 -46.38 -19.30
N THR A 73 0.28 -46.95 -18.07
CA THR A 73 1.02 -46.45 -16.90
C THR A 73 2.12 -47.42 -16.48
N THR A 74 3.18 -46.89 -15.89
CA THR A 74 4.28 -47.67 -15.31
C THR A 74 4.61 -47.19 -13.92
N ASP A 75 5.03 -48.09 -13.04
CA ASP A 75 5.53 -47.83 -11.68
C ASP A 75 4.58 -46.99 -10.80
N SER A 76 3.28 -47.05 -11.07
CA SER A 76 2.27 -46.20 -10.41
C SER A 76 1.46 -46.98 -9.35
N THR A 77 1.09 -46.29 -8.28
CA THR A 77 0.24 -46.82 -7.20
C THR A 77 -1.12 -46.10 -7.19
N VAL A 78 -2.20 -46.86 -7.48
CA VAL A 78 -3.55 -46.29 -7.49
C VAL A 78 -4.43 -46.99 -6.46
N VAL A 79 -4.83 -46.29 -5.41
CA VAL A 79 -5.63 -46.80 -4.30
C VAL A 79 -6.95 -46.06 -4.22
N GLY A 80 -8.07 -46.78 -4.24
CA GLY A 80 -9.38 -46.14 -4.10
C GLY A 80 -10.38 -46.62 -5.15
N ILE A 81 -11.31 -45.76 -5.52
CA ILE A 81 -12.40 -46.15 -6.42
C ILE A 81 -12.63 -45.08 -7.50
N ASP A 82 -12.92 -45.52 -8.71
CA ASP A 82 -13.36 -44.65 -9.79
C ASP A 82 -12.30 -43.62 -10.18
N ASN A 83 -10.99 -43.91 -9.99
CA ASN A 83 -9.91 -43.09 -10.47
C ASN A 83 -9.58 -43.43 -11.93
N GLU A 84 -9.30 -42.43 -12.75
CA GLU A 84 -8.86 -42.54 -14.13
C GLU A 84 -7.41 -42.10 -14.24
N VAL A 85 -6.51 -42.97 -14.64
CA VAL A 85 -5.07 -42.71 -14.73
C VAL A 85 -4.57 -43.25 -16.07
N SER A 86 -3.98 -42.38 -16.90
CA SER A 86 -3.56 -42.78 -18.23
C SER A 86 -2.32 -42.07 -18.72
N LYS A 87 -1.38 -42.83 -19.30
CA LYS A 87 -0.09 -42.40 -19.81
C LYS A 87 0.79 -41.75 -18.74
N GLU A 88 0.92 -42.43 -17.61
CA GLU A 88 1.54 -41.93 -16.41
C GLU A 88 2.77 -42.76 -16.02
N LYS A 89 3.65 -42.14 -15.23
CA LYS A 89 4.80 -42.83 -14.66
C LYS A 89 5.10 -42.33 -13.26
N ASP A 90 5.46 -43.25 -12.36
CA ASP A 90 5.89 -42.95 -10.99
C ASP A 90 4.83 -42.25 -10.11
N ASP A 91 3.54 -42.48 -10.35
CA ASP A 91 2.44 -41.82 -9.68
C ASP A 91 1.95 -42.47 -8.41
N VAL A 92 1.43 -41.69 -7.48
CA VAL A 92 0.73 -42.18 -6.28
C VAL A 92 -0.64 -41.50 -6.15
N ILE A 93 -1.69 -42.26 -6.45
CA ILE A 93 -3.07 -41.75 -6.44
C ILE A 93 -3.86 -42.45 -5.33
N VAL A 94 -4.36 -41.69 -4.36
CA VAL A 94 -5.15 -42.20 -3.24
C VAL A 94 -6.47 -41.44 -3.15
N GLY A 95 -7.58 -42.13 -3.34
CA GLY A 95 -8.89 -41.50 -3.18
C GLY A 95 -9.95 -41.91 -4.17
N LYS A 96 -10.81 -41.00 -4.58
CA LYS A 96 -11.98 -41.29 -5.40
C LYS A 96 -12.18 -40.29 -6.53
N LYS A 97 -12.48 -40.78 -7.72
CA LYS A 97 -12.82 -39.96 -8.89
C LYS A 97 -11.74 -38.95 -9.24
N ASN A 98 -10.48 -39.28 -9.05
CA ASN A 98 -9.38 -38.45 -9.53
C ASN A 98 -9.07 -38.83 -10.99
N THR A 99 -8.75 -37.83 -11.80
CA THR A 99 -8.38 -37.99 -13.22
C THR A 99 -6.98 -37.46 -13.43
N ILE A 100 -6.04 -38.34 -13.81
CA ILE A 100 -4.65 -37.99 -14.07
C ILE A 100 -4.31 -38.44 -15.49
N LYS A 101 -3.83 -37.52 -16.33
CA LYS A 101 -3.56 -37.77 -17.75
C LYS A 101 -2.32 -37.03 -18.22
N ASP A 102 -1.49 -37.75 -18.99
CA ASP A 102 -0.31 -37.18 -19.64
C ASP A 102 0.63 -36.44 -18.64
N SER A 103 0.89 -37.08 -17.47
CA SER A 103 1.63 -36.46 -16.36
C SER A 103 2.60 -37.48 -15.73
N GLU A 104 3.67 -37.02 -15.08
CA GLU A 104 4.71 -37.86 -14.51
C GLU A 104 5.05 -37.43 -13.07
N ASP A 105 5.31 -38.37 -12.16
CA ASP A 105 5.67 -38.17 -10.74
C ASP A 105 4.61 -37.32 -9.97
N VAL A 106 3.35 -37.70 -10.12
CA VAL A 106 2.21 -36.99 -9.51
C VAL A 106 1.71 -37.70 -8.25
N ARG A 107 1.49 -36.97 -7.19
CA ARG A 107 0.92 -37.48 -5.94
C ARG A 107 -0.41 -36.80 -5.67
N VAL A 108 -1.49 -37.59 -5.70
CA VAL A 108 -2.85 -37.09 -5.46
C VAL A 108 -3.47 -37.82 -4.27
N VAL A 109 -3.94 -37.07 -3.29
CA VAL A 109 -4.70 -37.58 -2.16
C VAL A 109 -5.99 -36.79 -2.01
N GLY A 110 -7.14 -37.41 -2.32
CA GLY A 110 -8.42 -36.74 -2.20
C GLY A 110 -9.46 -37.25 -3.21
N LYS A 111 -10.43 -36.36 -3.53
CA LYS A 111 -11.55 -36.72 -4.37
C LYS A 111 -11.76 -35.71 -5.51
N GLY A 112 -12.01 -36.25 -6.72
CA GLY A 112 -12.42 -35.41 -7.85
C GLY A 112 -11.33 -34.45 -8.35
N ASN A 113 -10.06 -34.74 -8.06
CA ASN A 113 -8.97 -33.90 -8.55
C ASN A 113 -8.67 -34.27 -10.02
N THR A 114 -8.32 -33.25 -10.82
CA THR A 114 -7.90 -33.43 -12.22
C THR A 114 -6.49 -32.90 -12.37
N VAL A 115 -5.58 -33.73 -12.88
CA VAL A 115 -4.21 -33.33 -13.21
C VAL A 115 -3.96 -33.73 -14.66
N THR A 116 -3.56 -32.81 -15.50
CA THR A 116 -3.37 -33.05 -16.93
C THR A 116 -2.14 -32.33 -17.46
N ASN A 117 -1.30 -33.04 -18.19
CA ASN A 117 -0.08 -32.50 -18.78
C ASN A 117 0.77 -31.73 -17.74
N SER A 118 1.01 -32.39 -16.57
CA SER A 118 1.60 -31.69 -15.41
C SER A 118 2.48 -32.66 -14.62
N ASP A 119 3.77 -32.38 -14.56
CA ASP A 119 4.74 -33.24 -13.90
C ASP A 119 5.06 -32.82 -12.47
N ARG A 120 5.56 -33.71 -11.65
CA ARG A 120 6.04 -33.48 -10.29
C ARG A 120 5.05 -32.73 -9.39
N GLN A 121 3.77 -33.05 -9.49
CA GLN A 121 2.71 -32.39 -8.71
C GLN A 121 2.39 -33.10 -7.41
N ASN A 122 2.14 -32.36 -6.34
CA ASN A 122 1.52 -32.84 -5.12
C ASN A 122 0.14 -32.19 -4.95
N VAL A 123 -0.92 -33.00 -4.95
CA VAL A 123 -2.30 -32.54 -4.86
C VAL A 123 -2.99 -33.13 -3.64
N PHE A 124 -3.38 -32.32 -2.69
CA PHE A 124 -4.07 -32.74 -1.47
C PHE A 124 -5.42 -32.05 -1.35
N GLY A 125 -6.49 -32.81 -1.18
CA GLY A 125 -7.83 -32.26 -1.03
C GLY A 125 -8.77 -32.64 -2.18
N ASP A 126 -9.85 -31.88 -2.35
CA ASP A 126 -10.93 -32.31 -3.25
C ASP A 126 -11.18 -31.26 -4.37
N ASN A 127 -11.52 -31.79 -5.56
CA ASN A 127 -11.96 -31.01 -6.73
C ASN A 127 -10.94 -29.96 -7.19
N ASN A 128 -9.65 -30.22 -7.04
CA ASN A 128 -8.60 -29.35 -7.59
C ASN A 128 -8.36 -29.66 -9.08
N SER A 129 -8.05 -28.63 -9.88
CA SER A 129 -7.76 -28.77 -11.31
C SER A 129 -6.38 -28.19 -11.63
N ILE A 130 -5.47 -29.03 -12.04
CA ILE A 130 -4.08 -28.68 -12.38
C ILE A 130 -3.84 -29.02 -13.85
N THR A 131 -3.31 -28.07 -14.63
CA THR A 131 -3.10 -28.26 -16.07
C THR A 131 -1.84 -27.53 -16.53
N ASN A 132 -1.03 -28.21 -17.36
CA ASN A 132 0.19 -27.66 -17.97
C ASN A 132 1.16 -27.09 -16.92
N ARG A 133 1.53 -27.88 -15.92
CA ARG A 133 2.42 -27.40 -14.85
C ARG A 133 3.59 -28.35 -14.64
N ASP A 134 4.69 -27.78 -14.23
CA ASP A 134 5.87 -28.52 -13.82
C ASP A 134 6.24 -28.15 -12.37
N ALA A 135 6.34 -29.15 -11.53
CA ALA A 135 6.56 -29.07 -10.11
C ALA A 135 5.58 -28.14 -9.35
N GLY A 136 5.01 -28.60 -8.27
CA GLY A 136 4.13 -27.78 -7.46
C GLY A 136 3.38 -28.53 -6.39
N THR A 137 2.74 -27.78 -5.51
CA THR A 137 1.84 -28.35 -4.49
C THR A 137 0.54 -27.55 -4.45
N VAL A 138 -0.58 -28.22 -4.65
CA VAL A 138 -1.92 -27.66 -4.49
C VAL A 138 -2.62 -28.40 -3.34
N SER A 139 -2.97 -27.68 -2.29
CA SER A 139 -3.63 -28.26 -1.12
C SER A 139 -4.89 -27.47 -0.77
N GLY A 140 -6.06 -28.09 -0.89
CA GLY A 140 -7.31 -27.42 -0.57
C GLY A 140 -8.51 -27.96 -1.32
N TYR A 141 -9.47 -27.10 -1.58
CA TYR A 141 -10.73 -27.42 -2.22
C TYR A 141 -11.05 -26.44 -3.34
N HIS A 142 -11.44 -26.95 -4.51
CA HIS A 142 -11.70 -26.13 -5.72
C HIS A 142 -10.53 -25.22 -6.14
N GLY A 143 -9.29 -25.62 -5.92
CA GLY A 143 -8.12 -24.92 -6.45
C GLY A 143 -7.99 -25.12 -7.97
N ILE A 144 -7.67 -24.06 -8.70
CA ILE A 144 -7.34 -24.10 -10.13
C ILE A 144 -5.92 -23.57 -10.30
N ALA A 145 -5.05 -24.34 -10.93
CA ALA A 145 -3.69 -23.93 -11.22
C ALA A 145 -3.30 -24.36 -12.64
N ARG A 146 -2.95 -23.39 -13.49
CA ARG A 146 -2.64 -23.62 -14.91
C ARG A 146 -1.37 -22.89 -15.34
N ASN A 147 -0.61 -23.53 -16.20
CA ASN A 147 0.55 -22.96 -16.89
C ASN A 147 1.57 -22.32 -15.94
N GLY A 148 2.33 -23.13 -15.20
CA GLY A 148 3.33 -22.61 -14.26
C GLY A 148 4.30 -23.65 -13.74
N THR A 149 5.32 -23.22 -13.00
CA THR A 149 6.33 -24.09 -12.37
C THR A 149 6.48 -23.78 -10.88
N SER A 150 6.80 -24.80 -10.10
CA SER A 150 7.23 -24.70 -8.69
C SER A 150 6.30 -23.90 -7.75
N ASP A 151 4.99 -23.98 -7.92
CA ASP A 151 4.05 -23.23 -7.11
C ASP A 151 3.57 -23.97 -5.86
N LEU A 152 3.32 -23.21 -4.81
CA LEU A 152 2.65 -23.66 -3.61
C LEU A 152 1.29 -22.98 -3.48
N VAL A 153 0.19 -23.72 -3.60
CA VAL A 153 -1.17 -23.20 -3.48
C VAL A 153 -1.90 -23.90 -2.36
N ILE A 154 -2.27 -23.18 -1.32
CA ILE A 154 -2.97 -23.74 -0.14
C ILE A 154 -4.26 -22.96 0.11
N GLY A 155 -5.40 -23.67 0.23
CA GLY A 155 -6.69 -23.08 0.58
C GLY A 155 -7.80 -23.41 -0.40
N MET A 156 -8.94 -22.70 -0.27
CA MET A 156 -10.13 -22.99 -1.07
C MET A 156 -10.34 -21.97 -2.18
N GLY A 157 -10.77 -22.42 -3.36
CA GLY A 157 -11.20 -21.54 -4.44
C GLY A 157 -10.09 -20.67 -5.03
N ASN A 158 -8.82 -21.00 -4.82
CA ASN A 158 -7.73 -20.25 -5.42
C ASN A 158 -7.65 -20.55 -6.92
N LYS A 159 -7.49 -19.51 -7.73
CA LYS A 159 -7.38 -19.60 -9.19
C LYS A 159 -6.08 -18.95 -9.66
N ILE A 160 -5.18 -19.77 -10.19
CA ILE A 160 -3.86 -19.36 -10.66
C ILE A 160 -3.80 -19.69 -12.16
N GLU A 161 -3.78 -18.67 -13.01
CA GLU A 161 -3.76 -18.84 -14.46
C GLU A 161 -2.54 -18.11 -15.07
N GLY A 162 -1.66 -18.89 -15.67
CA GLY A 162 -0.57 -18.37 -16.49
C GLY A 162 -0.98 -18.17 -17.94
N ASN A 163 -0.13 -17.50 -18.70
CA ASN A 163 -0.35 -17.30 -20.13
C ASN A 163 0.16 -18.49 -20.93
N ASP A 164 -0.68 -19.06 -21.80
CA ASP A 164 -0.31 -20.15 -22.69
C ASP A 164 0.78 -19.77 -23.71
N THR A 165 0.97 -18.49 -23.97
CA THR A 165 1.85 -17.99 -25.03
C THR A 165 3.31 -17.82 -24.59
N TYR A 166 3.57 -17.72 -23.29
CA TYR A 166 4.90 -17.57 -22.74
C TYR A 166 5.18 -18.65 -21.68
N MET A 167 5.69 -19.79 -22.13
CA MET A 167 6.17 -20.87 -21.24
C MET A 167 7.41 -20.47 -20.41
N THR A 168 7.78 -19.21 -20.43
CA THR A 168 8.94 -18.68 -19.72
C THR A 168 8.46 -17.82 -18.57
N GLY A 169 8.18 -18.39 -17.40
CA GLY A 169 8.22 -17.45 -16.34
C GLY A 169 7.31 -17.54 -15.15
N HIS A 170 6.66 -18.65 -14.87
CA HIS A 170 6.14 -18.87 -13.52
C HIS A 170 7.21 -19.56 -12.68
N GLU A 171 7.99 -18.77 -11.98
CA GLU A 171 8.98 -19.30 -11.08
C GLU A 171 8.52 -19.04 -9.64
N SER A 172 8.06 -20.11 -8.96
CA SER A 172 7.90 -20.12 -7.51
C SER A 172 6.87 -19.12 -6.93
N LEU A 173 5.62 -19.25 -7.31
CA LEU A 173 4.52 -18.52 -6.68
C LEU A 173 4.02 -19.28 -5.43
N THR A 174 3.88 -18.57 -4.32
CA THR A 174 3.23 -19.08 -3.11
C THR A 174 1.90 -18.39 -2.89
N VAL A 175 0.80 -19.13 -2.84
CA VAL A 175 -0.55 -18.61 -2.53
C VAL A 175 -1.11 -19.38 -1.34
N ILE A 176 -1.38 -18.70 -0.24
CA ILE A 176 -1.96 -19.27 0.98
C ILE A 176 -3.20 -18.47 1.36
N GLY A 177 -4.37 -19.11 1.38
CA GLY A 177 -5.64 -18.48 1.71
C GLY A 177 -6.76 -18.91 0.76
N ASN A 178 -7.85 -18.14 0.74
CA ASN A 178 -9.06 -18.54 0.01
C ASN A 178 -9.46 -17.52 -1.05
N ASN A 179 -10.03 -18.03 -2.15
CA ASN A 179 -10.59 -17.20 -3.24
C ASN A 179 -9.58 -16.19 -3.84
N ASN A 180 -8.30 -16.51 -3.84
CA ASN A 180 -7.30 -15.70 -4.50
C ASN A 180 -7.28 -16.00 -6.01
N GLU A 181 -7.16 -14.96 -6.82
CA GLU A 181 -7.12 -15.09 -8.27
C GLU A 181 -5.91 -14.34 -8.83
N THR A 182 -5.11 -15.03 -9.63
CA THR A 182 -3.95 -14.43 -10.29
C THR A 182 -3.99 -14.75 -11.78
N VAL A 183 -3.61 -13.78 -12.61
CA VAL A 183 -3.46 -13.92 -14.05
C VAL A 183 -2.02 -13.53 -14.42
N ASN A 184 -1.33 -14.42 -15.12
CA ASN A 184 0.07 -14.25 -15.53
C ASN A 184 1.05 -13.87 -14.40
N PRO A 185 1.03 -14.55 -13.23
CA PRO A 185 2.05 -14.29 -12.21
C PRO A 185 3.42 -14.83 -12.68
N THR A 186 4.51 -14.20 -12.29
CA THR A 186 5.86 -14.74 -12.53
C THR A 186 6.48 -15.34 -11.28
N SER A 187 6.51 -14.57 -10.19
CA SER A 187 7.00 -15.05 -8.89
C SER A 187 6.44 -14.17 -7.78
N GLY A 188 6.30 -14.72 -6.58
CA GLY A 188 5.82 -13.91 -5.47
C GLY A 188 5.17 -14.71 -4.35
N ILE A 189 4.77 -13.98 -3.31
CA ILE A 189 4.09 -14.53 -2.14
C ILE A 189 2.77 -13.81 -1.94
N VAL A 190 1.68 -14.58 -1.86
CA VAL A 190 0.33 -14.10 -1.57
C VAL A 190 -0.21 -14.85 -0.36
N ILE A 191 -0.48 -14.17 0.73
CA ILE A 191 -1.06 -14.76 1.94
C ILE A 191 -2.28 -13.95 2.36
N GLY A 192 -3.46 -14.59 2.36
CA GLY A 192 -4.73 -13.98 2.72
C GLY A 192 -5.87 -14.38 1.81
N ASP A 193 -7.02 -13.74 1.96
CA ASP A 193 -8.24 -14.13 1.26
C ASP A 193 -8.72 -13.04 0.30
N ASN A 194 -9.41 -13.48 -0.77
CA ASN A 194 -10.07 -12.62 -1.75
C ASN A 194 -9.12 -11.67 -2.50
N GLN A 195 -7.87 -12.05 -2.68
CA GLN A 195 -6.91 -11.26 -3.42
C GLN A 195 -7.09 -11.47 -4.94
N THR A 196 -7.02 -10.40 -5.71
CA THR A 196 -7.04 -10.45 -7.19
C THR A 196 -5.82 -9.70 -7.73
N PHE A 197 -5.07 -10.37 -8.59
CA PHE A 197 -3.84 -9.80 -9.14
C PHE A 197 -3.83 -9.95 -10.66
N GLY A 198 -3.38 -8.92 -11.35
CA GLY A 198 -2.91 -9.04 -12.70
C GLY A 198 -1.54 -9.72 -12.73
N THR A 199 -0.52 -9.03 -13.17
CA THR A 199 0.84 -9.56 -13.21
C THR A 199 1.55 -9.37 -11.88
N ILE A 200 1.84 -10.45 -11.13
CA ILE A 200 2.75 -10.42 -9.98
C ILE A 200 4.15 -10.80 -10.44
N LYS A 201 5.12 -9.98 -10.12
CA LYS A 201 6.53 -10.27 -10.33
C LYS A 201 7.31 -9.87 -9.07
N GLU A 202 7.97 -10.84 -8.42
CA GLU A 202 8.84 -10.59 -7.27
C GLU A 202 8.17 -9.77 -6.15
N SER A 203 6.86 -10.01 -5.92
CA SER A 203 6.06 -9.22 -4.96
C SER A 203 5.69 -10.03 -3.72
N VAL A 204 5.52 -9.34 -2.60
CA VAL A 204 5.05 -9.92 -1.33
C VAL A 204 3.73 -9.24 -0.93
N ILE A 205 2.67 -10.05 -0.82
CA ILE A 205 1.33 -9.56 -0.52
C ILE A 205 0.77 -10.36 0.64
N ILE A 206 0.53 -9.70 1.76
CA ILE A 206 0.03 -10.31 2.98
C ILE A 206 -1.18 -9.53 3.48
N GLY A 207 -2.34 -10.19 3.56
CA GLY A 207 -3.58 -9.58 4.03
C GLY A 207 -4.77 -10.07 3.24
N SER A 208 -5.95 -9.61 3.59
CA SER A 208 -7.19 -10.02 2.94
C SER A 208 -7.95 -8.80 2.42
N MET A 209 -8.85 -9.05 1.47
CA MET A 209 -9.73 -8.04 0.90
C MET A 209 -11.19 -8.38 1.18
N THR A 210 -12.07 -7.39 1.12
CA THR A 210 -13.50 -7.68 1.07
C THR A 210 -13.90 -8.28 -0.29
N PRO A 211 -14.97 -9.08 -0.35
CA PRO A 211 -15.51 -9.56 -1.62
C PRO A 211 -15.89 -8.42 -2.57
N GLU A 212 -16.38 -7.31 -2.05
CA GLU A 212 -16.75 -6.11 -2.81
C GLU A 212 -15.54 -5.45 -3.46
N GLU A 213 -14.46 -5.33 -2.72
CA GLU A 213 -13.20 -4.81 -3.23
C GLU A 213 -12.59 -5.75 -4.28
N LYS A 214 -12.67 -7.06 -4.08
CA LYS A 214 -12.29 -8.04 -5.09
C LYS A 214 -13.11 -7.88 -6.37
N ALA A 215 -14.42 -7.71 -6.25
CA ALA A 215 -15.34 -7.56 -7.37
C ALA A 215 -15.12 -6.26 -8.16
N SER A 216 -14.52 -5.23 -7.56
CA SER A 216 -14.26 -3.96 -8.24
C SER A 216 -13.23 -4.05 -9.36
N GLY A 217 -12.45 -5.12 -9.43
CA GLY A 217 -11.50 -5.41 -10.52
C GLY A 217 -10.39 -4.37 -10.74
N LYS A 218 -10.20 -3.44 -9.80
CA LYS A 218 -9.38 -2.24 -9.99
C LYS A 218 -7.89 -2.42 -9.68
N ARG A 219 -7.37 -3.66 -9.71
CA ARG A 219 -6.02 -3.88 -9.19
C ARG A 219 -5.08 -4.47 -10.21
N GLU A 220 -4.34 -3.59 -10.84
CA GLU A 220 -3.07 -3.98 -11.45
C GLU A 220 -1.98 -3.82 -10.39
N GLN A 221 -1.28 -4.90 -10.11
CA GLN A 221 -0.09 -4.85 -9.27
C GLN A 221 1.13 -5.03 -10.17
N GLY A 222 1.92 -3.99 -10.24
CA GLY A 222 3.22 -4.08 -10.88
C GLY A 222 4.21 -4.90 -10.05
N GLY A 223 5.29 -5.37 -10.66
CA GLY A 223 6.31 -6.18 -10.01
C GLY A 223 7.08 -5.44 -8.90
N GLY A 224 7.73 -6.20 -8.03
CA GLY A 224 8.63 -5.69 -6.98
C GLY A 224 7.93 -4.98 -5.82
N SER A 225 6.65 -5.23 -5.58
CA SER A 225 5.88 -4.54 -4.54
C SER A 225 5.79 -5.32 -3.23
N VAL A 226 5.71 -4.58 -2.11
CA VAL A 226 5.42 -5.12 -0.78
C VAL A 226 4.08 -4.54 -0.30
N VAL A 227 3.09 -5.42 -0.10
CA VAL A 227 1.74 -5.05 0.31
C VAL A 227 1.37 -5.84 1.57
N VAL A 228 1.18 -5.16 2.68
CA VAL A 228 0.85 -5.80 3.95
C VAL A 228 -0.31 -5.09 4.63
N GLY A 229 -1.44 -5.79 4.79
CA GLY A 229 -2.59 -5.25 5.51
C GLY A 229 -3.94 -5.63 4.89
N TYR A 230 -5.00 -5.35 5.64
CA TYR A 230 -6.37 -5.55 5.16
C TYR A 230 -6.73 -4.43 4.15
N ASN A 231 -7.22 -4.80 3.00
CA ASN A 231 -7.49 -3.88 1.88
C ASN A 231 -6.29 -3.03 1.43
N ALA A 232 -5.06 -3.42 1.77
CA ALA A 232 -3.88 -2.72 1.27
C ALA A 232 -3.67 -3.00 -0.23
N GLN A 233 -3.17 -2.02 -0.97
CA GLN A 233 -3.05 -2.11 -2.43
C GLN A 233 -1.79 -1.44 -2.95
N SER A 234 -1.22 -2.01 -3.99
CA SER A 234 -0.17 -1.41 -4.81
C SER A 234 -0.67 -1.18 -6.24
N GLY A 235 -0.23 -0.11 -6.85
CA GLY A 235 -0.42 0.16 -8.27
C GLY A 235 0.72 -0.41 -9.13
N ARG A 236 1.39 0.42 -9.89
CA ARG A 236 2.31 0.03 -10.98
C ARG A 236 3.68 -0.55 -10.60
N GLY A 237 3.89 -1.05 -9.45
CA GLY A 237 5.14 -1.72 -9.13
C GLY A 237 6.13 -0.90 -8.31
N LEU A 238 7.09 -1.60 -7.70
CA LEU A 238 8.10 -1.08 -6.80
C LEU A 238 7.53 -0.26 -5.62
N ASN A 239 6.28 -0.53 -5.25
CA ASN A 239 5.58 0.17 -4.19
C ASN A 239 5.64 -0.57 -2.86
N VAL A 240 5.53 0.18 -1.79
CA VAL A 240 5.33 -0.34 -0.43
C VAL A 240 4.00 0.18 0.11
N ALA A 241 3.06 -0.72 0.41
CA ALA A 241 1.78 -0.39 1.02
C ALA A 241 1.59 -1.21 2.29
N VAL A 242 1.73 -0.58 3.46
CA VAL A 242 1.66 -1.25 4.76
C VAL A 242 0.62 -0.58 5.64
N GLY A 243 -0.42 -1.34 6.01
CA GLY A 243 -1.50 -0.87 6.88
C GLY A 243 -2.89 -1.20 6.35
N HIS A 244 -3.91 -0.94 7.17
CA HIS A 244 -5.31 -1.13 6.76
C HIS A 244 -5.69 -0.07 5.72
N SER A 245 -6.14 -0.50 4.54
CA SER A 245 -6.49 0.38 3.42
C SER A 245 -5.36 1.36 3.04
N ALA A 246 -4.12 0.90 3.11
CA ALA A 246 -2.97 1.63 2.61
C ALA A 246 -2.89 1.45 1.09
N LEU A 247 -2.95 2.53 0.33
CA LEU A 247 -2.99 2.49 -1.13
C LEU A 247 -1.78 3.21 -1.74
N ALA A 248 -0.85 2.45 -2.28
CA ALA A 248 0.30 2.98 -3.01
C ALA A 248 0.11 2.75 -4.51
N LEU A 249 -0.63 3.65 -5.17
CA LEU A 249 -1.02 3.52 -6.57
C LEU A 249 -0.10 4.28 -7.55
N GLY A 250 0.86 5.04 -7.02
CA GLY A 250 1.93 5.67 -7.80
C GLY A 250 3.02 4.67 -8.21
N HIS A 251 4.15 5.18 -8.65
CA HIS A 251 5.33 4.39 -8.98
C HIS A 251 6.44 4.65 -7.95
N GLU A 252 7.06 3.59 -7.43
CA GLU A 252 8.05 3.68 -6.34
C GLU A 252 7.54 4.47 -5.13
N GLY A 253 6.25 4.33 -4.83
CA GLY A 253 5.58 5.01 -3.73
C GLY A 253 5.63 4.19 -2.43
N THR A 254 5.68 4.88 -1.30
CA THR A 254 5.62 4.24 0.02
C THR A 254 4.45 4.79 0.81
N VAL A 255 3.53 3.92 1.21
CA VAL A 255 2.43 4.23 2.12
C VAL A 255 2.54 3.35 3.35
N THR A 256 2.78 3.96 4.49
CA THR A 256 2.75 3.28 5.79
C THR A 256 1.72 3.95 6.68
N GLY A 257 0.64 3.23 6.98
CA GLY A 257 -0.41 3.74 7.85
C GLY A 257 -1.83 3.34 7.43
N HIS A 258 -2.81 3.90 8.12
CA HIS A 258 -4.21 3.55 7.97
C HIS A 258 -4.93 4.54 7.05
N ASN A 259 -5.74 4.05 6.10
CA ASN A 259 -6.53 4.87 5.15
C ASN A 259 -5.71 5.97 4.43
N SER A 260 -4.46 5.72 4.16
CA SER A 260 -3.60 6.68 3.47
C SER A 260 -3.41 6.29 2.01
N VAL A 261 -3.41 7.27 1.11
CA VAL A 261 -3.46 7.05 -0.34
C VAL A 261 -2.45 7.91 -1.08
N ILE A 262 -1.61 7.27 -1.89
CA ILE A 262 -0.93 7.91 -3.02
C ILE A 262 -1.71 7.52 -4.27
N GLU A 263 -2.36 8.46 -4.93
CA GLU A 263 -3.09 8.21 -6.17
C GLU A 263 -2.13 8.04 -7.36
N GLY A 264 -2.46 7.12 -8.24
CA GLY A 264 -1.79 6.88 -9.50
C GLY A 264 -2.75 6.98 -10.68
N ASN A 265 -2.20 7.00 -11.89
CA ASN A 265 -2.95 6.94 -13.13
C ASN A 265 -2.33 5.88 -14.03
N ASP A 266 -3.15 5.09 -14.72
CA ASP A 266 -2.74 3.92 -15.51
C ASP A 266 -1.78 4.23 -16.67
N ASN A 267 -1.73 5.48 -17.15
CA ASN A 267 -0.99 5.87 -18.35
C ASN A 267 0.22 6.78 -18.13
N SER A 268 0.47 7.19 -16.89
CA SER A 268 1.55 8.10 -16.55
C SER A 268 2.20 7.69 -15.22
N PHE A 269 3.36 8.25 -14.93
CA PHE A 269 4.05 8.05 -13.65
C PHE A 269 3.83 9.24 -12.70
N PRO A 270 2.59 9.55 -12.28
CA PRO A 270 2.36 10.62 -11.31
C PRO A 270 2.78 10.12 -9.93
N ASN A 271 3.13 11.07 -9.07
CA ASN A 271 3.50 10.79 -7.68
C ASN A 271 4.66 9.79 -7.52
N ILE A 272 5.63 9.85 -8.43
CA ILE A 272 6.86 9.07 -8.34
C ILE A 272 7.63 9.45 -7.08
N TRP A 273 8.23 8.47 -6.40
CA TRP A 273 9.02 8.65 -5.16
C TRP A 273 8.27 9.33 -4.02
N SER A 274 6.96 9.29 -4.07
CA SER A 274 6.15 9.88 -3.01
C SER A 274 6.05 8.96 -1.80
N SER A 275 5.95 9.55 -0.61
CA SER A 275 5.87 8.80 0.63
C SER A 275 4.83 9.34 1.60
N ILE A 276 4.12 8.44 2.26
CA ILE A 276 3.21 8.74 3.35
C ILE A 276 3.55 7.88 4.56
N TYR A 277 3.67 8.54 5.71
CA TYR A 277 3.74 7.88 7.00
C TYR A 277 2.66 8.47 7.93
N GLY A 278 1.62 7.66 8.23
CA GLY A 278 0.54 8.11 9.12
C GLY A 278 -0.86 7.74 8.66
N VAL A 279 -1.87 8.46 9.13
CA VAL A 279 -3.28 8.06 9.04
C VAL A 279 -4.11 9.08 8.26
N ASN A 280 -4.98 8.61 7.37
CA ASN A 280 -5.90 9.44 6.58
C ASN A 280 -5.19 10.54 5.77
N ASN A 281 -4.01 10.25 5.26
CA ASN A 281 -3.27 11.18 4.41
C ASN A 281 -3.52 10.89 2.92
N LYS A 282 -3.40 11.90 2.08
CA LYS A 282 -3.61 11.76 0.65
C LYS A 282 -2.59 12.54 -0.17
N ILE A 283 -1.95 11.88 -1.13
CA ILE A 283 -1.18 12.50 -2.20
C ILE A 283 -1.91 12.28 -3.51
N THR A 284 -2.19 13.36 -4.23
CA THR A 284 -2.89 13.34 -5.52
C THR A 284 -2.15 14.14 -6.56
N SER A 285 -2.40 13.83 -7.83
CA SER A 285 -2.04 14.67 -8.96
C SER A 285 -3.17 14.62 -10.00
N ASN A 286 -3.23 15.61 -10.87
CA ASN A 286 -4.26 15.67 -11.92
C ASN A 286 -3.92 14.83 -13.17
N GLY A 287 -3.08 13.79 -12.99
CA GLY A 287 -2.76 12.84 -14.06
C GLY A 287 -1.72 13.31 -15.08
N ASN A 288 -1.08 14.45 -14.85
CA ASN A 288 0.02 14.89 -15.68
C ASN A 288 1.33 14.21 -15.23
N THR A 289 2.09 13.67 -16.17
CA THR A 289 3.30 12.85 -15.92
C THR A 289 4.42 13.58 -15.17
N SER A 290 4.34 14.88 -15.05
CA SER A 290 5.36 15.74 -14.47
C SER A 290 5.02 16.26 -13.08
N ASN A 291 3.85 15.95 -12.55
CA ASN A 291 3.38 16.50 -11.28
C ASN A 291 3.37 15.45 -10.17
N GLY A 292 3.69 15.87 -8.95
CA GLY A 292 3.65 15.06 -7.75
C GLY A 292 4.93 14.24 -7.51
N ILE A 293 6.07 14.64 -8.06
CA ILE A 293 7.34 13.97 -7.86
C ILE A 293 7.87 14.27 -6.45
N ALA A 294 8.31 13.23 -5.75
CA ALA A 294 8.95 13.31 -4.43
C ALA A 294 8.12 14.06 -3.37
N GLY A 295 6.81 13.87 -3.37
CA GLY A 295 5.93 14.36 -2.32
C GLY A 295 6.03 13.53 -1.04
N SER A 296 6.10 14.17 0.13
CA SER A 296 6.19 13.45 1.41
C SER A 296 5.21 13.98 2.44
N ILE A 297 4.52 13.07 3.13
CA ILE A 297 3.63 13.38 4.24
C ILE A 297 3.98 12.55 5.47
N ILE A 298 4.16 13.21 6.61
CA ILE A 298 4.25 12.57 7.91
C ILE A 298 3.19 13.17 8.82
N GLY A 299 2.21 12.37 9.25
CA GLY A 299 1.15 12.85 10.15
C GLY A 299 -0.24 12.33 9.84
N THR A 300 -1.27 13.14 10.10
CA THR A 300 -2.66 12.71 9.98
C THR A 300 -3.54 13.74 9.26
N TRP A 301 -4.47 13.23 8.43
CA TRP A 301 -5.43 14.06 7.66
C TRP A 301 -4.78 15.16 6.82
N ASN A 302 -3.60 14.93 6.30
CA ASN A 302 -2.95 15.88 5.40
C ASN A 302 -3.29 15.56 3.94
N LYS A 303 -3.32 16.60 3.11
CA LYS A 303 -3.46 16.47 1.66
C LYS A 303 -2.34 17.23 0.95
N LEU A 304 -1.71 16.53 0.01
CA LEU A 304 -0.76 17.09 -0.94
C LEU A 304 -1.32 16.84 -2.35
N ASP A 305 -1.55 17.89 -3.10
CA ASP A 305 -2.23 17.84 -4.39
C ASP A 305 -1.44 18.62 -5.45
N ASN A 306 -1.01 17.93 -6.50
CA ASN A 306 -0.19 18.54 -7.55
C ASN A 306 1.00 19.34 -6.97
N ALA A 307 1.84 18.69 -6.18
CA ALA A 307 2.97 19.35 -5.54
C ALA A 307 4.24 18.52 -5.69
N ASP A 308 5.27 19.15 -6.23
CA ASP A 308 6.57 18.52 -6.48
C ASP A 308 7.55 18.85 -5.36
N ASN A 309 8.40 17.89 -5.00
CA ASN A 309 9.48 18.05 -4.03
C ASN A 309 9.02 18.78 -2.76
N SER A 310 7.83 18.43 -2.28
CA SER A 310 7.16 19.13 -1.20
C SER A 310 6.90 18.20 -0.02
N MET A 311 6.87 18.77 1.18
CA MET A 311 6.81 17.99 2.41
C MET A 311 5.81 18.58 3.40
N ILE A 312 5.03 17.71 4.03
CA ILE A 312 4.09 18.04 5.09
C ILE A 312 4.41 17.24 6.35
N PHE A 313 4.61 17.94 7.47
CA PHE A 313 4.67 17.36 8.81
C PHE A 313 3.53 17.88 9.67
N GLY A 314 2.73 17.01 10.27
CA GLY A 314 1.69 17.40 11.22
C GLY A 314 0.29 16.93 10.86
N SER A 315 -0.73 17.73 11.19
CA SER A 315 -2.12 17.28 11.06
C SER A 315 -3.01 18.30 10.36
N GLY A 316 -3.88 17.81 9.46
CA GLY A 316 -4.91 18.62 8.82
C GLY A 316 -4.36 19.70 7.89
N ASN A 317 -3.15 19.54 7.38
CA ASN A 317 -2.56 20.51 6.44
C ASN A 317 -2.98 20.19 5.00
N ILE A 318 -3.11 21.22 4.19
CA ILE A 318 -3.42 21.12 2.76
C ILE A 318 -2.39 21.92 1.97
N LEU A 319 -1.74 21.26 1.02
CA LEU A 319 -0.87 21.87 0.04
C LEU A 319 -1.37 21.52 -1.35
N SER A 320 -1.63 22.54 -2.17
CA SER A 320 -2.10 22.35 -3.53
C SER A 320 -1.29 23.19 -4.53
N HIS A 321 -1.18 22.68 -5.77
CA HIS A 321 -0.61 23.38 -6.92
C HIS A 321 0.80 23.98 -6.69
N ALA A 322 1.64 23.24 -5.95
CA ALA A 322 3.04 23.59 -5.76
C ALA A 322 3.90 22.88 -6.82
N THR A 323 3.61 23.11 -8.07
CA THR A 323 4.30 22.51 -9.21
C THR A 323 5.16 23.50 -9.95
N VAL A 324 6.08 22.97 -10.75
CA VAL A 324 6.78 23.73 -11.78
C VAL A 324 5.80 24.12 -12.88
N ASP A 325 5.93 25.32 -13.39
CA ASP A 325 5.30 25.68 -14.65
C ASP A 325 6.07 25.03 -15.82
N MET A 326 5.62 23.86 -16.21
CA MET A 326 6.21 23.09 -17.32
C MET A 326 5.91 23.71 -18.70
N SER A 327 5.12 24.77 -18.75
CA SER A 327 4.77 25.44 -20.01
C SER A 327 5.93 26.23 -20.63
N SER A 328 6.95 26.51 -19.85
CA SER A 328 8.14 27.25 -20.30
C SER A 328 9.15 26.41 -21.13
N GLY A 329 8.94 25.10 -21.25
CA GLY A 329 9.65 24.21 -22.20
C GLY A 329 11.13 23.93 -21.96
N LEU A 330 11.84 24.76 -21.22
CA LEU A 330 13.27 24.61 -20.96
C LEU A 330 13.57 23.95 -19.61
N GLU A 331 12.73 24.16 -18.63
CA GLU A 331 12.95 23.70 -17.25
C GLU A 331 12.50 22.28 -17.04
N GLY A 332 11.43 21.85 -17.72
CA GLY A 332 10.88 20.51 -17.60
C GLY A 332 11.73 19.39 -18.22
N THR A 333 12.42 19.69 -19.31
CA THR A 333 13.15 18.68 -20.08
C THR A 333 14.42 18.21 -19.37
N PHE A 334 15.13 19.11 -18.72
CA PHE A 334 16.36 18.75 -18.00
C PHE A 334 16.06 18.04 -16.68
N GLY A 335 15.10 18.52 -15.90
CA GLY A 335 14.69 17.90 -14.66
C GLY A 335 14.15 16.49 -14.86
N GLN A 336 13.28 16.28 -15.85
CA GLN A 336 12.76 14.96 -16.18
C GLN A 336 13.85 14.00 -16.67
N GLY A 337 14.76 14.43 -17.51
CA GLY A 337 15.83 13.58 -18.02
C GLY A 337 16.77 13.11 -16.92
N ALA A 338 17.20 14.02 -16.06
CA ALA A 338 18.10 13.70 -14.96
C ALA A 338 17.42 12.83 -13.88
N MET A 339 16.14 13.10 -13.59
CA MET A 339 15.36 12.29 -12.65
C MET A 339 15.06 10.91 -13.24
N THR A 340 14.76 10.81 -14.53
CA THR A 340 14.56 9.53 -15.21
C THR A 340 15.84 8.69 -15.18
N GLU A 341 16.99 9.28 -15.39
CA GLU A 341 18.27 8.58 -15.32
C GLU A 341 18.56 8.02 -13.93
N LEU A 342 18.21 8.76 -12.87
CA LEU A 342 18.30 8.27 -11.49
C LEU A 342 17.32 7.11 -11.23
N LEU A 343 16.12 7.15 -11.81
CA LEU A 343 15.09 6.11 -11.67
C LEU A 343 15.51 4.76 -12.24
N PHE A 344 16.21 4.73 -13.37
CA PHE A 344 16.57 3.48 -14.03
C PHE A 344 17.80 2.80 -13.44
N ARG A 345 18.42 3.36 -12.43
CA ARG A 345 19.54 2.74 -11.76
C ARG A 345 19.05 1.90 -10.57
N SER A 346 19.19 0.61 -10.66
CA SER A 346 18.81 -0.32 -9.57
C SER A 346 19.86 -0.35 -8.47
N GLY A 347 19.40 -0.12 -7.23
CA GLY A 347 20.21 -0.24 -6.00
C GLY A 347 21.08 0.98 -5.72
N TYR A 348 21.44 1.16 -4.44
CA TYR A 348 22.30 2.24 -3.99
C TYR A 348 23.75 2.02 -4.48
N GLN A 349 24.34 3.04 -5.07
CA GLN A 349 25.75 3.08 -5.46
C GLN A 349 26.45 4.26 -4.77
N GLU A 350 27.72 4.11 -4.46
CA GLU A 350 28.52 5.20 -3.91
C GLU A 350 28.56 6.38 -4.90
N GLY A 351 28.38 7.60 -4.40
CA GLY A 351 28.23 8.80 -5.22
C GLY A 351 26.80 9.09 -5.69
N TYR A 352 25.83 8.22 -5.42
CA TYR A 352 24.44 8.45 -5.77
C TYR A 352 23.83 9.63 -5.03
N SER A 353 24.13 9.76 -3.74
CA SER A 353 23.63 10.86 -2.92
C SER A 353 24.13 12.21 -3.45
N ASP A 354 25.36 12.31 -3.93
CA ASP A 354 25.90 13.53 -4.49
C ASP A 354 25.24 13.89 -5.83
N GLN A 355 25.00 12.90 -6.67
CA GLN A 355 24.26 13.09 -7.94
C GLN A 355 22.80 13.50 -7.67
N ALA A 356 22.13 12.82 -6.75
CA ALA A 356 20.78 13.15 -6.36
C ALA A 356 20.69 14.55 -5.74
N ALA A 357 21.59 14.89 -4.83
CA ALA A 357 21.66 16.21 -4.22
C ALA A 357 21.86 17.32 -5.27
N LYS A 358 22.72 17.09 -6.26
CA LYS A 358 22.93 18.02 -7.37
C LYS A 358 21.67 18.21 -8.20
N VAL A 359 21.06 17.10 -8.65
CA VAL A 359 19.85 17.14 -9.48
C VAL A 359 18.69 17.78 -8.72
N MET A 360 18.48 17.39 -7.47
CA MET A 360 17.43 17.97 -6.62
C MET A 360 17.70 19.43 -6.30
N GLY A 361 18.95 19.82 -6.11
CA GLY A 361 19.35 21.21 -5.92
C GLY A 361 19.11 22.09 -7.14
N ASP A 362 19.50 21.59 -8.32
CA ASP A 362 19.22 22.30 -9.59
C ASP A 362 17.71 22.36 -9.87
N PHE A 363 16.99 21.28 -9.58
CA PHE A 363 15.54 21.21 -9.71
C PHE A 363 14.79 22.07 -8.68
N ALA A 364 15.37 22.35 -7.52
CA ALA A 364 14.75 23.18 -6.48
C ALA A 364 14.41 24.60 -6.95
N ASN A 365 15.15 25.13 -7.90
CA ASN A 365 14.84 26.46 -8.48
C ASN A 365 13.58 26.44 -9.36
N THR A 366 13.20 25.29 -9.87
CA THR A 366 12.07 25.12 -10.79
C THR A 366 10.92 24.34 -10.16
N SER A 367 11.14 23.62 -9.05
CA SER A 367 10.14 22.80 -8.38
C SER A 367 9.21 23.61 -7.46
N GLY A 368 8.13 22.97 -7.03
CA GLY A 368 7.24 23.51 -6.02
C GLY A 368 7.93 23.74 -4.68
N SER A 369 8.67 22.76 -4.18
CA SER A 369 9.53 22.82 -3.00
C SER A 369 8.92 23.57 -1.80
N VAL A 370 7.75 23.14 -1.34
CA VAL A 370 7.06 23.73 -0.20
C VAL A 370 7.19 22.82 1.02
N LEU A 371 7.59 23.41 2.13
CA LEU A 371 7.59 22.75 3.44
C LEU A 371 6.44 23.27 4.29
N ILE A 372 5.57 22.38 4.78
CA ILE A 372 4.58 22.69 5.82
C ILE A 372 4.90 21.86 7.06
N ALA A 373 5.09 22.53 8.20
CA ALA A 373 5.29 21.90 9.51
C ALA A 373 4.32 22.47 10.55
N GLY A 374 3.40 21.63 11.04
CA GLY A 374 2.39 22.04 12.03
C GLY A 374 0.98 21.56 11.71
N ASN A 375 -0.03 22.33 12.13
CA ASN A 375 -1.40 21.85 12.05
C ASN A 375 -2.34 22.86 11.35
N GLY A 376 -3.24 22.32 10.52
CA GLY A 376 -4.29 23.12 9.89
C GLY A 376 -3.79 24.21 8.95
N ASN A 377 -2.56 24.13 8.47
CA ASN A 377 -2.02 25.10 7.52
C ASN A 377 -2.54 24.81 6.11
N ARG A 378 -2.68 25.86 5.30
CA ARG A 378 -3.09 25.75 3.90
C ARG A 378 -2.13 26.49 2.99
N SER A 379 -1.81 25.88 1.86
CA SER A 379 -1.04 26.52 0.83
C SER A 379 -1.60 26.15 -0.54
N ASP A 380 -1.78 27.14 -1.40
CA ASP A 380 -2.25 26.96 -2.75
C ASP A 380 -1.48 27.89 -3.71
N TYR A 381 -0.99 27.34 -4.81
CA TYR A 381 -0.14 28.05 -5.77
C TYR A 381 1.08 28.76 -5.15
N ALA A 382 1.62 28.22 -4.06
CA ALA A 382 2.88 28.70 -3.48
C ALA A 382 4.05 27.81 -3.91
N ARG A 383 5.22 28.41 -4.05
CA ARG A 383 6.44 27.71 -4.47
C ARG A 383 7.63 28.11 -3.59
N ARG A 384 8.57 27.21 -3.38
CA ARG A 384 9.83 27.45 -2.65
C ARG A 384 9.59 28.19 -1.33
N SER A 385 8.60 27.74 -0.58
CA SER A 385 8.12 28.42 0.61
C SER A 385 8.08 27.52 1.81
N GLN A 386 8.20 28.10 2.99
CA GLN A 386 8.15 27.40 4.26
C GLN A 386 7.01 27.93 5.12
N ILE A 387 6.20 27.03 5.66
CA ILE A 387 5.08 27.36 6.55
C ILE A 387 5.25 26.53 7.83
N VAL A 388 5.44 27.19 8.94
CA VAL A 388 5.66 26.56 10.24
C VAL A 388 4.66 27.10 11.26
N GLY A 389 3.93 26.21 11.93
CA GLY A 389 2.98 26.60 12.97
C GLY A 389 1.55 26.12 12.72
N THR A 390 0.56 26.91 13.12
CA THR A 390 -0.84 26.46 13.09
C THR A 390 -1.76 27.47 12.40
N GLY A 391 -2.58 26.94 11.48
CA GLY A 391 -3.64 27.72 10.83
C GLY A 391 -3.13 28.81 9.88
N ASN A 392 -1.89 28.72 9.44
CA ASN A 392 -1.35 29.69 8.47
C ASN A 392 -1.88 29.38 7.07
N VAL A 393 -2.06 30.43 6.28
CA VAL A 393 -2.56 30.37 4.90
C VAL A 393 -1.62 31.11 3.97
N LEU A 394 -1.10 30.43 2.94
CA LEU A 394 -0.25 31.03 1.92
C LEU A 394 -0.80 30.71 0.53
N ASN A 395 -1.39 31.71 -0.11
CA ASN A 395 -2.03 31.52 -1.40
C ASN A 395 -1.35 32.40 -2.49
N GLY A 396 -1.23 31.81 -3.66
CA GLY A 396 -0.90 32.48 -4.90
C GLY A 396 -2.05 32.44 -5.89
N THR A 397 -1.72 32.64 -7.15
CA THR A 397 -2.62 32.44 -8.30
C THR A 397 -2.06 31.37 -9.22
N ALA A 398 -2.87 30.90 -10.16
CA ALA A 398 -2.44 29.94 -11.19
C ALA A 398 -1.19 30.41 -11.97
N ASN A 399 -0.96 31.72 -12.05
CA ASN A 399 0.22 32.30 -12.69
C ASN A 399 1.46 32.40 -11.78
N GLY A 400 1.39 31.78 -10.58
CA GLY A 400 2.56 31.51 -9.76
C GLY A 400 3.18 32.69 -9.04
N THR A 401 2.40 33.54 -8.41
CA THR A 401 2.89 34.76 -7.79
C THR A 401 3.40 34.62 -6.36
N SER A 402 3.02 33.59 -5.60
CA SER A 402 3.53 33.38 -4.24
C SER A 402 4.76 32.48 -4.23
N ALA A 403 5.95 33.08 -4.10
CA ALA A 403 7.19 32.30 -4.11
C ALA A 403 8.23 32.84 -3.12
N ASN A 404 9.11 31.93 -2.66
CA ASN A 404 10.24 32.24 -1.78
C ASN A 404 9.82 32.87 -0.44
N ASN A 405 8.73 32.40 0.15
CA ASN A 405 8.18 32.96 1.36
C ASN A 405 8.53 32.09 2.59
N THR A 406 8.64 32.75 3.73
CA THR A 406 8.72 32.08 5.03
C THR A 406 7.60 32.60 5.92
N MET A 407 6.77 31.70 6.43
CA MET A 407 5.67 32.03 7.32
C MET A 407 5.77 31.17 8.59
N ALA A 408 5.98 31.82 9.73
CA ALA A 408 6.13 31.11 11.02
C ALA A 408 5.19 31.72 12.07
N GLY A 409 4.45 30.84 12.77
CA GLY A 409 3.55 31.25 13.86
C GLY A 409 2.11 30.81 13.67
N PHE A 410 1.15 31.66 14.03
CA PHE A 410 -0.26 31.23 14.14
C PHE A 410 -1.18 32.12 13.29
N GLN A 411 -2.05 31.50 12.49
CA GLN A 411 -3.12 32.17 11.75
C GLN A 411 -2.66 33.35 10.86
N ASN A 412 -1.43 33.31 10.39
CA ASN A 412 -0.94 34.28 9.42
C ASN A 412 -1.51 33.99 8.03
N THR A 413 -1.75 35.01 7.25
CA THR A 413 -2.23 34.91 5.86
C THR A 413 -1.32 35.69 4.92
N GLY A 414 -0.82 35.02 3.89
CA GLY A 414 -0.11 35.60 2.76
C GLY A 414 -0.88 35.36 1.47
N THR A 415 -1.13 36.37 0.69
CA THR A 415 -1.82 36.25 -0.60
C THR A 415 -1.04 37.00 -1.67
N ASN A 416 -0.67 36.34 -2.75
CA ASN A 416 0.12 36.91 -3.84
C ASN A 416 1.43 37.59 -3.34
N VAL A 417 2.14 36.93 -2.43
CA VAL A 417 3.34 37.47 -1.80
C VAL A 417 4.61 36.84 -2.37
N ASN A 418 5.69 37.61 -2.45
CA ASN A 418 6.94 37.17 -3.05
C ASN A 418 8.13 37.58 -2.19
N ARG A 419 8.98 36.67 -1.78
CA ARG A 419 10.12 36.89 -0.90
C ARG A 419 9.72 37.59 0.42
N VAL A 420 8.59 37.16 0.98
CA VAL A 420 8.06 37.75 2.22
C VAL A 420 8.34 36.79 3.40
N ALA A 421 8.84 37.39 4.48
CA ALA A 421 9.03 36.71 5.76
C ALA A 421 8.01 37.20 6.78
N VAL A 422 7.18 36.29 7.32
CA VAL A 422 6.20 36.62 8.37
C VAL A 422 6.48 35.75 9.59
N VAL A 423 6.66 36.39 10.73
CA VAL A 423 6.85 35.72 12.02
C VAL A 423 5.93 36.32 13.07
N GLY A 424 5.00 35.53 13.60
CA GLY A 424 4.06 36.01 14.63
C GLY A 424 2.64 35.46 14.47
N THR A 425 1.66 36.24 14.92
CA THR A 425 0.27 35.78 14.99
C THR A 425 -0.67 36.73 14.23
N GLY A 426 -1.56 36.14 13.43
CA GLY A 426 -2.69 36.83 12.83
C GLY A 426 -2.32 37.91 11.82
N ASN A 427 -1.11 37.91 11.29
CA ASN A 427 -0.69 38.85 10.27
C ASN A 427 -1.35 38.54 8.93
N LYS A 428 -1.73 39.58 8.19
CA LYS A 428 -2.33 39.48 6.85
C LYS A 428 -1.53 40.31 5.87
N ILE A 429 -0.92 39.67 4.91
CA ILE A 429 -0.09 40.33 3.90
C ILE A 429 -0.64 39.97 2.52
N SER A 430 -0.96 40.98 1.73
CA SER A 430 -1.39 40.77 0.33
C SER A 430 -0.53 41.59 -0.61
N ASP A 431 -0.24 41.02 -1.78
CA ASP A 431 0.45 41.70 -2.89
C ASP A 431 1.81 42.31 -2.50
N GLY A 432 2.46 41.78 -1.46
CA GLY A 432 3.74 42.26 -0.92
C GLY A 432 4.95 41.61 -1.59
N THR A 433 6.06 42.35 -1.66
CA THR A 433 7.30 41.84 -2.23
C THR A 433 8.51 42.22 -1.39
N SER A 434 9.33 41.25 -1.01
CA SER A 434 10.56 41.45 -0.22
C SER A 434 10.32 42.11 1.13
N ASP A 435 9.22 41.80 1.79
CA ASP A 435 8.84 42.36 3.07
C ASP A 435 9.19 41.44 4.23
N VAL A 436 9.51 42.01 5.38
CA VAL A 436 9.72 41.31 6.64
C VAL A 436 8.72 41.82 7.67
N VAL A 437 7.89 40.95 8.21
CA VAL A 437 6.89 41.28 9.23
C VAL A 437 7.13 40.41 10.45
N ILE A 438 7.52 41.01 11.56
CA ILE A 438 7.77 40.33 12.82
C ILE A 438 6.87 40.96 13.90
N GLY A 439 5.90 40.21 14.37
CA GLY A 439 4.94 40.62 15.37
C GLY A 439 3.54 40.16 15.10
N ASP A 440 2.55 40.79 15.68
CA ASP A 440 1.20 40.26 15.68
C ASP A 440 0.18 41.24 15.09
N TYR A 441 -0.77 40.69 14.34
CA TYR A 441 -1.96 41.38 13.80
C TYR A 441 -1.69 42.53 12.86
N HIS A 442 -0.58 42.49 12.15
CA HIS A 442 -0.30 43.46 11.09
C HIS A 442 -1.12 43.13 9.83
N GLU A 443 -1.62 44.16 9.18
CA GLU A 443 -2.30 44.07 7.89
C GLU A 443 -1.58 44.92 6.86
N MET A 444 -1.06 44.30 5.81
CA MET A 444 -0.38 44.98 4.69
C MET A 444 -1.08 44.63 3.38
N SER A 445 -1.26 45.62 2.53
CA SER A 445 -1.74 45.46 1.17
C SER A 445 -0.82 46.22 0.20
N GLY A 446 -0.14 45.46 -0.64
CA GLY A 446 0.90 46.00 -1.52
C GLY A 446 2.21 46.32 -0.78
N GLY A 447 3.11 47.01 -1.44
CA GLY A 447 4.39 47.45 -0.88
C GLY A 447 5.57 46.54 -1.26
N THR A 448 6.77 47.11 -1.06
CA THR A 448 8.01 46.44 -1.43
C THR A 448 9.14 46.85 -0.49
N ASN A 449 9.98 45.87 -0.09
CA ASN A 449 11.18 46.10 0.74
C ASN A 449 10.88 46.74 2.10
N ASN A 450 9.84 46.32 2.79
CA ASN A 450 9.49 46.85 4.09
C ASN A 450 9.96 45.94 5.23
N VAL A 451 10.24 46.55 6.38
CA VAL A 451 10.46 45.84 7.64
C VAL A 451 9.46 46.36 8.68
N ILE A 452 8.56 45.51 9.13
CA ILE A 452 7.55 45.83 10.14
C ILE A 452 7.85 45.06 11.40
N LEU A 453 7.98 45.74 12.52
CA LEU A 453 8.33 45.15 13.81
C LEU A 453 7.34 45.56 14.88
N GLY A 454 6.90 44.63 15.74
CA GLY A 454 6.06 44.93 16.89
C GLY A 454 4.71 44.23 16.83
N ALA A 455 3.78 44.60 17.69
CA ALA A 455 2.45 44.01 17.74
C ALA A 455 1.36 45.05 17.81
N MET A 456 0.24 44.79 17.16
CA MET A 456 -0.96 45.61 17.25
C MET A 456 -1.72 45.34 18.54
N ALA A 457 -2.35 46.35 19.11
CA ALA A 457 -3.22 46.16 20.26
C ALA A 457 -4.42 45.26 19.92
N THR A 458 -4.75 44.36 20.82
CA THR A 458 -5.80 43.36 20.60
C THR A 458 -6.86 43.40 21.70
N LYS A 459 -7.99 42.77 21.42
CA LYS A 459 -9.04 42.44 22.39
C LYS A 459 -9.47 40.99 22.20
N GLU A 460 -10.01 40.37 23.24
CA GLU A 460 -10.72 39.11 23.12
C GLU A 460 -12.12 39.34 22.57
N ASP A 461 -12.53 38.47 21.66
CA ASP A 461 -13.85 38.51 21.04
C ASP A 461 -14.41 37.08 20.85
N VAL A 462 -15.70 36.97 20.66
CA VAL A 462 -16.36 35.72 20.32
C VAL A 462 -16.74 35.78 18.84
N VAL A 463 -16.08 34.95 18.07
CA VAL A 463 -16.33 34.86 16.62
C VAL A 463 -17.16 33.64 16.30
N SER A 464 -18.29 33.86 15.63
CA SER A 464 -19.11 32.74 15.12
C SER A 464 -18.53 32.20 13.82
N LYS A 465 -18.36 30.89 13.77
CA LYS A 465 -17.90 30.17 12.59
C LYS A 465 -18.90 29.07 12.23
N THR A 466 -18.86 28.63 11.01
CA THR A 466 -19.69 27.52 10.53
C THR A 466 -18.81 26.47 9.92
N TYR A 467 -18.97 25.24 10.38
CA TYR A 467 -18.38 24.07 9.77
C TYR A 467 -19.43 23.34 8.94
N THR A 468 -19.17 23.15 7.66
CA THR A 468 -20.01 22.34 6.80
C THR A 468 -19.26 21.03 6.51
N PRO A 469 -19.66 19.90 7.11
CA PRO A 469 -19.03 18.63 6.81
C PRO A 469 -19.28 18.29 5.34
N SER A 470 -18.25 18.17 4.55
CA SER A 470 -18.36 17.54 3.24
C SER A 470 -17.96 16.07 3.40
N LEU A 471 -18.93 15.22 3.61
CA LEU A 471 -18.74 13.79 3.49
C LEU A 471 -18.77 13.47 2.00
N GLY A 472 -17.64 13.08 1.45
CA GLY A 472 -17.57 12.56 0.09
C GLY A 472 -18.58 11.42 -0.07
N ASN A 473 -19.24 11.35 -1.20
CA ASN A 473 -20.11 10.24 -1.58
C ASN A 473 -19.29 8.96 -1.64
N SER A 474 -19.13 8.27 -0.50
CA SER A 474 -18.89 6.85 -0.51
C SER A 474 -20.23 6.17 -0.74
N SER A 475 -20.46 5.72 -1.96
CA SER A 475 -21.59 4.86 -2.31
C SER A 475 -21.53 3.60 -1.44
N GLY A 476 -22.27 3.57 -0.35
CA GLY A 476 -22.35 2.39 0.52
C GLY A 476 -22.86 2.62 1.92
N THR A 477 -23.07 3.85 2.36
CA THR A 477 -23.66 4.09 3.68
C THR A 477 -25.15 4.38 3.53
N PRO A 478 -26.06 3.56 4.11
CA PRO A 478 -27.47 3.91 4.18
C PRO A 478 -27.64 5.12 5.10
N GLY A 479 -28.09 6.23 4.58
CA GLY A 479 -28.33 7.48 5.28
C GLY A 479 -27.29 8.52 4.89
N GLY A 480 -27.46 9.11 3.72
CA GLY A 480 -26.65 10.25 3.30
C GLY A 480 -26.74 11.37 4.32
N TYR A 481 -25.68 11.58 5.07
CA TYR A 481 -25.49 12.79 5.83
C TYR A 481 -25.26 13.92 4.82
N THR A 482 -26.34 14.57 4.43
CA THR A 482 -26.22 15.90 3.81
C THR A 482 -25.59 16.79 4.86
N GLY A 483 -24.38 17.26 4.61
CA GLY A 483 -23.62 18.07 5.54
C GLY A 483 -24.41 19.29 6.00
N ARG A 484 -25.06 19.19 7.14
CA ARG A 484 -25.75 20.31 7.73
C ARG A 484 -24.70 21.26 8.30
N PRO A 485 -24.73 22.53 7.95
CA PRO A 485 -23.83 23.50 8.54
C PRO A 485 -23.93 23.48 10.07
N ILE A 486 -22.82 23.31 10.75
CA ILE A 486 -22.74 23.30 12.21
C ILE A 486 -22.15 24.64 12.65
N PRO A 487 -22.96 25.57 13.18
CA PRO A 487 -22.43 26.81 13.74
C PRO A 487 -21.74 26.52 15.07
N TYR A 488 -20.62 27.15 15.30
CA TYR A 488 -19.89 27.12 16.57
C TYR A 488 -19.23 28.44 16.87
N ASN A 489 -19.01 28.72 18.14
CA ASN A 489 -18.35 29.94 18.59
C ASN A 489 -16.92 29.63 19.06
N VAL A 490 -15.97 30.43 18.65
CA VAL A 490 -14.60 30.38 19.14
C VAL A 490 -14.23 31.70 19.80
N ARG A 491 -13.49 31.63 20.90
CA ARG A 491 -12.81 32.82 21.42
C ARG A 491 -11.64 33.09 20.49
N ALA A 492 -11.54 34.32 20.04
CA ALA A 492 -10.47 34.76 19.16
C ALA A 492 -9.90 36.08 19.66
N THR A 493 -8.60 36.20 19.59
CA THR A 493 -7.92 37.50 19.78
C THR A 493 -8.00 38.26 18.46
N VAL A 494 -8.57 39.43 18.47
CA VAL A 494 -8.73 40.28 17.28
C VAL A 494 -8.05 41.61 17.47
N PRO A 495 -7.48 42.22 16.42
CA PRO A 495 -6.87 43.53 16.54
C PRO A 495 -7.95 44.60 16.84
N THR A 496 -7.62 45.56 17.69
CA THR A 496 -8.52 46.70 18.01
C THR A 496 -8.50 47.76 16.93
N LYS A 497 -7.44 47.78 16.13
CA LYS A 497 -7.28 48.65 14.97
C LYS A 497 -6.58 47.86 13.86
N THR A 498 -6.98 48.08 12.64
CA THR A 498 -6.26 47.62 11.46
C THR A 498 -5.27 48.67 11.02
N HIS A 499 -4.05 48.25 10.77
CA HIS A 499 -3.04 49.11 10.15
C HIS A 499 -2.80 48.61 8.74
N THR A 500 -3.29 49.31 7.76
CA THR A 500 -3.05 48.97 6.35
C THR A 500 -1.91 49.82 5.83
N ALA A 501 -0.79 49.19 5.52
CA ALA A 501 0.35 49.84 4.94
C ALA A 501 0.47 49.53 3.45
N ASN A 502 0.46 50.50 2.61
CA ASN A 502 0.87 50.43 1.21
C ASN A 502 2.06 51.37 1.00
N ILE A 503 3.20 50.94 1.50
CA ILE A 503 4.44 51.69 1.48
C ILE A 503 5.57 50.81 0.96
N SER A 504 6.66 51.44 0.53
CA SER A 504 7.84 50.73 0.05
C SER A 504 9.11 51.34 0.65
N ASN A 505 10.12 50.46 0.85
CA ASN A 505 11.42 50.81 1.38
C ASN A 505 11.36 51.45 2.78
N ALA A 506 10.48 50.99 3.65
CA ALA A 506 10.27 51.53 4.98
C ALA A 506 10.65 50.57 6.10
N VAL A 507 11.14 51.09 7.20
CA VAL A 507 11.27 50.40 8.47
C VAL A 507 10.24 50.98 9.43
N MET A 508 9.30 50.18 9.87
CA MET A 508 8.21 50.60 10.76
C MET A 508 8.29 49.83 12.08
N PRO A 509 8.82 50.46 13.14
CA PRO A 509 8.63 49.91 14.48
C PRO A 509 7.19 50.24 14.93
N VAL A 510 6.34 49.24 15.02
CA VAL A 510 4.97 49.39 15.52
C VAL A 510 4.96 48.94 16.98
N SER A 511 5.17 49.87 17.88
CA SER A 511 4.97 49.67 19.31
C SER A 511 3.83 50.56 19.79
N TYR A 512 2.80 49.97 20.35
CA TYR A 512 1.72 50.70 21.02
C TYR A 512 2.11 51.03 22.47
N THR A 513 3.29 51.53 22.68
CA THR A 513 3.62 52.27 23.89
C THR A 513 3.45 53.77 23.55
N HIS A 514 2.65 54.46 24.34
CA HIS A 514 2.47 55.88 24.25
C HIS A 514 3.82 56.62 24.05
N LEU A 515 4.14 56.96 22.82
CA LEU A 515 5.01 58.13 22.61
C LEU A 515 4.20 59.34 23.05
N ARG A 516 4.25 59.67 24.34
CA ARG A 516 3.97 61.04 24.78
C ARG A 516 5.09 61.88 24.15
N ALA A 517 4.74 62.63 23.13
CA ALA A 517 5.55 63.74 22.73
C ALA A 517 5.66 64.70 23.94
N HIS A 518 6.84 64.88 24.43
CA HIS A 518 7.19 66.00 25.26
C HIS A 518 7.60 67.16 24.35
#